data_290d70e4d17fe3ead6b70c514342ad4b
#
_entry.id   290d70e4d17fe3ead6b70c514342ad4b
#
_cell.length_a   1.000
_cell.length_b   1.000
_cell.length_c   1.000
_cell.angle_alpha   90.00
_cell.angle_beta   90.00
_cell.angle_gamma   90.00
#
_symmetry.space_group_name_H-M   'P 1'
#
loop_
_entity.id
_entity.type
_entity.pdbx_description
1 polymer ?
#
loop_
_entity_poly.entity_id
_entity_poly.type
_entity_poly.pdbx_seq_one_letter_code
_entity_poly.pdbx_strand_id
1 'polypeptide(L)'
;MSVVQTQLLRLSGLGDSAPEIERQLERWIESCPPAQLVSLIDPVALSLLNDAFANAGGCEGTVWLIDRAAGELVACYNSGEEAGRLVGFRQPVGQGIISMVFAQQQPYCENHIEASTGHDDTLDRKIAKHTTAMIAVPFYFAFGLRGVISCVQLAEAPRSREGFRSADVETLARAANLVERLLNGSLLTSLLGLGDGA
;
A
#
# COMPACT_ATOMS: atom_id res chain seq x y z
N MET A 1 0.24 13.44 -38.26
CA MET A 1 0.39 13.27 -36.81
C MET A 1 0.04 14.60 -36.17
N SER A 2 -1.15 14.71 -35.59
CA SER A 2 -1.61 15.95 -34.91
C SER A 2 -0.99 16.00 -33.55
N VAL A 3 -0.17 17.01 -33.29
CA VAL A 3 0.35 17.27 -31.94
C VAL A 3 -0.84 17.80 -31.14
N VAL A 4 -1.35 16.98 -30.22
CA VAL A 4 -2.32 17.43 -29.22
C VAL A 4 -1.60 18.43 -28.33
N GLN A 5 -1.83 19.71 -28.57
CA GLN A 5 -1.38 20.77 -27.69
C GLN A 5 -2.23 20.71 -26.44
N THR A 6 -1.69 20.09 -25.38
CA THR A 6 -2.30 20.14 -24.06
C THR A 6 -2.27 21.59 -23.59
N GLN A 7 -3.38 22.30 -23.74
CA GLN A 7 -3.53 23.60 -23.11
C GLN A 7 -3.61 23.38 -21.60
N LEU A 8 -2.52 23.65 -20.92
CA LEU A 8 -2.53 23.85 -19.48
C LEU A 8 -3.41 25.09 -19.22
N LEU A 9 -4.68 24.85 -18.91
CA LEU A 9 -5.59 25.88 -18.45
C LEU A 9 -5.01 26.46 -17.16
N ARG A 10 -4.43 27.65 -17.25
CA ARG A 10 -4.15 28.48 -16.08
C ARG A 10 -5.48 28.96 -15.52
N LEU A 11 -6.14 28.16 -14.72
CA LEU A 11 -7.24 28.61 -13.90
C LEU A 11 -6.65 29.52 -12.83
N SER A 12 -6.82 30.82 -12.97
CA SER A 12 -6.27 31.83 -12.05
C SER A 12 -6.77 31.71 -10.61
N GLY A 13 -7.82 30.92 -10.37
CA GLY A 13 -8.35 30.60 -9.05
C GLY A 13 -7.95 29.25 -8.50
N LEU A 14 -7.22 28.41 -9.23
CA LEU A 14 -6.91 27.04 -8.77
C LEU A 14 -5.97 27.05 -7.55
N GLY A 15 -5.05 28.01 -7.50
CA GLY A 15 -4.13 28.16 -6.37
C GLY A 15 -4.85 28.49 -5.06
N ASP A 16 -5.94 29.26 -5.12
CA ASP A 16 -6.74 29.62 -3.94
C ASP A 16 -7.67 28.47 -3.52
N SER A 17 -8.05 27.62 -4.47
CA SER A 17 -8.93 26.48 -4.21
C SER A 17 -8.18 25.21 -3.78
N ALA A 18 -6.88 25.08 -4.07
CA ALA A 18 -6.10 23.89 -3.79
C ALA A 18 -6.14 23.45 -2.30
N PRO A 19 -5.95 24.36 -1.32
CA PRO A 19 -6.00 23.98 0.09
C PRO A 19 -7.39 23.47 0.54
N GLU A 20 -8.46 23.96 -0.10
CA GLU A 20 -9.81 23.50 0.20
C GLU A 20 -10.05 22.12 -0.41
N ILE A 21 -9.60 21.88 -1.63
CA ILE A 21 -9.66 20.56 -2.29
C ILE A 21 -8.91 19.51 -1.48
N GLU A 22 -7.69 19.83 -1.04
CA GLU A 22 -6.90 18.95 -0.19
C GLU A 22 -7.62 18.61 1.12
N ARG A 23 -8.16 19.60 1.82
CA ARG A 23 -8.92 19.39 3.06
C ARG A 23 -10.20 18.57 2.86
N GLN A 24 -10.91 18.76 1.75
CA GLN A 24 -12.10 17.98 1.43
C GLN A 24 -11.75 16.52 1.13
N LEU A 25 -10.69 16.30 0.34
CA LEU A 25 -10.20 14.98 0.04
C LEU A 25 -9.73 14.25 1.31
N GLU A 26 -8.98 14.92 2.16
CA GLU A 26 -8.49 14.37 3.41
C GLU A 26 -9.66 13.96 4.33
N ARG A 27 -10.64 14.83 4.53
CA ARG A 27 -11.84 14.52 5.32
C ARG A 27 -12.64 13.36 4.75
N TRP A 28 -12.79 13.30 3.43
CA TRP A 28 -13.48 12.19 2.78
C TRP A 28 -12.74 10.86 3.00
N ILE A 29 -11.44 10.83 2.74
CA ILE A 29 -10.60 9.63 2.95
C ILE A 29 -10.64 9.18 4.42
N GLU A 30 -10.58 10.10 5.36
CA GLU A 30 -10.64 9.77 6.80
C GLU A 30 -11.96 9.14 7.22
N SER A 31 -13.04 9.45 6.50
CA SER A 31 -14.35 8.85 6.73
C SER A 31 -14.55 7.51 6.01
N CYS A 32 -13.67 7.15 5.06
CA CYS A 32 -13.82 5.95 4.25
C CYS A 32 -13.31 4.71 5.01
N PRO A 33 -14.10 3.62 5.06
CA PRO A 33 -13.60 2.34 5.57
C PRO A 33 -12.54 1.75 4.64
N PRO A 34 -11.59 0.93 5.17
CA PRO A 34 -10.53 0.31 4.37
C PRO A 34 -11.01 -0.44 3.13
N ALA A 35 -12.15 -1.12 3.22
CA ALA A 35 -12.74 -1.84 2.08
C ALA A 35 -13.16 -0.90 0.92
N GLN A 36 -13.53 0.33 1.21
CA GLN A 36 -13.81 1.32 0.18
C GLN A 36 -12.51 1.91 -0.37
N LEU A 37 -11.52 2.16 0.49
CA LEU A 37 -10.23 2.70 0.05
C LEU A 37 -9.49 1.76 -0.88
N VAL A 38 -9.53 0.45 -0.66
CA VAL A 38 -8.88 -0.52 -1.54
C VAL A 38 -9.46 -0.54 -2.95
N SER A 39 -10.76 -0.21 -3.10
CA SER A 39 -11.39 -0.15 -4.42
C SER A 39 -10.88 1.01 -5.31
N LEU A 40 -10.14 1.95 -4.73
CA LEU A 40 -9.45 2.99 -5.48
C LEU A 40 -8.18 2.48 -6.18
N ILE A 41 -7.63 1.36 -5.70
CA ILE A 41 -6.45 0.74 -6.29
C ILE A 41 -6.89 -0.02 -7.53
N ASP A 42 -6.68 0.58 -8.67
CA ASP A 42 -7.09 -0.01 -9.95
C ASP A 42 -6.25 -1.24 -10.34
N PRO A 43 -6.69 -2.04 -11.33
CA PRO A 43 -5.96 -3.23 -11.77
C PRO A 43 -4.52 -2.95 -12.23
N VAL A 44 -4.23 -1.76 -12.79
CA VAL A 44 -2.87 -1.39 -13.22
C VAL A 44 -1.98 -1.19 -12.01
N ALA A 45 -2.47 -0.49 -10.97
CA ALA A 45 -1.75 -0.31 -9.73
C ALA A 45 -1.50 -1.64 -9.00
N LEU A 46 -2.49 -2.56 -8.99
CA LEU A 46 -2.31 -3.91 -8.44
C LEU A 46 -1.27 -4.73 -9.24
N SER A 47 -1.27 -4.63 -10.58
CA SER A 47 -0.27 -5.30 -11.42
C SER A 47 1.13 -4.79 -11.11
N LEU A 48 1.32 -3.47 -10.97
CA LEU A 48 2.59 -2.86 -10.58
C LEU A 48 3.09 -3.36 -9.21
N LEU A 49 2.19 -3.51 -8.25
CA LEU A 49 2.55 -4.07 -6.93
C LEU A 49 2.96 -5.54 -7.04
N ASN A 50 2.22 -6.34 -7.79
CA ASN A 50 2.55 -7.77 -7.98
C ASN A 50 3.91 -7.95 -8.66
N ASP A 51 4.20 -7.16 -9.70
CA ASP A 51 5.50 -7.15 -10.35
C ASP A 51 6.61 -6.72 -9.37
N ALA A 52 6.34 -5.74 -8.51
CA ALA A 52 7.29 -5.30 -7.50
C ALA A 52 7.56 -6.37 -6.43
N PHE A 53 6.54 -7.11 -5.97
CA PHE A 53 6.70 -8.22 -5.04
C PHE A 53 7.58 -9.32 -5.64
N ALA A 54 7.31 -9.72 -6.88
CA ALA A 54 8.10 -10.72 -7.59
C ALA A 54 9.54 -10.25 -7.83
N ASN A 55 9.74 -9.02 -8.29
CA ASN A 55 11.06 -8.44 -8.55
C ASN A 55 11.89 -8.26 -7.28
N ALA A 56 11.25 -7.98 -6.14
CA ALA A 56 11.90 -7.96 -4.84
C ALA A 56 12.29 -9.37 -4.35
N GLY A 57 11.81 -10.43 -5.00
CA GLY A 57 12.06 -11.82 -4.61
C GLY A 57 11.18 -12.30 -3.46
N GLY A 58 10.02 -11.68 -3.29
CA GLY A 58 9.00 -12.15 -2.35
C GLY A 58 8.09 -13.21 -2.96
N CYS A 59 7.45 -13.98 -2.11
CA CYS A 59 6.48 -14.99 -2.49
C CYS A 59 5.07 -14.39 -2.64
N GLU A 60 4.73 -13.45 -1.77
CA GLU A 60 3.46 -12.72 -1.78
C GLU A 60 3.60 -11.36 -1.11
N GLY A 61 2.66 -10.46 -1.42
CA GLY A 61 2.60 -9.13 -0.84
C GLY A 61 1.20 -8.74 -0.41
N THR A 62 1.13 -7.85 0.58
CA THR A 62 -0.12 -7.39 1.19
C THR A 62 -0.18 -5.88 1.26
N VAL A 63 -1.35 -5.31 0.93
CA VAL A 63 -1.68 -3.91 1.19
C VAL A 63 -2.52 -3.83 2.46
N TRP A 64 -1.99 -3.12 3.44
CA TRP A 64 -2.63 -2.84 4.72
C TRP A 64 -3.12 -1.41 4.75
N LEU A 65 -4.37 -1.17 5.09
CA LEU A 65 -4.92 0.17 5.23
C LEU A 65 -5.40 0.41 6.66
N ILE A 66 -5.23 1.63 7.13
CA ILE A 66 -5.65 2.04 8.47
C ILE A 66 -7.18 2.18 8.55
N ASP A 67 -7.78 1.50 9.50
CA ASP A 67 -9.11 1.79 10.01
C ASP A 67 -8.96 2.73 11.21
N ARG A 68 -9.07 4.03 10.96
CA ARG A 68 -8.86 5.03 12.01
C ARG A 68 -9.90 4.94 13.12
N ALA A 69 -11.12 4.55 12.79
CA ALA A 69 -12.20 4.42 13.77
C ALA A 69 -11.96 3.27 14.75
N ALA A 70 -11.37 2.18 14.26
CA ALA A 70 -11.05 1.01 15.08
C ALA A 70 -9.63 1.06 15.69
N GLY A 71 -8.73 1.90 15.15
CA GLY A 71 -7.31 1.88 15.52
C GLY A 71 -6.57 0.62 15.06
N GLU A 72 -6.93 0.10 13.90
CA GLU A 72 -6.41 -1.17 13.35
C GLU A 72 -5.92 -1.02 11.92
N LEU A 73 -4.90 -1.78 11.56
CA LEU A 73 -4.48 -2.00 10.19
C LEU A 73 -5.21 -3.22 9.63
N VAL A 74 -5.84 -3.05 8.48
CA VAL A 74 -6.66 -4.09 7.83
C VAL A 74 -5.96 -4.54 6.56
N ALA A 75 -5.74 -5.85 6.42
CA ALA A 75 -5.27 -6.44 5.17
C ALA A 75 -6.38 -6.31 4.10
N CYS A 76 -6.18 -5.43 3.13
CA CYS A 76 -7.18 -5.12 2.11
C CYS A 76 -6.93 -5.81 0.77
N TYR A 77 -5.69 -6.17 0.51
CA TYR A 77 -5.26 -6.93 -0.67
C TYR A 77 -4.12 -7.87 -0.29
N ASN A 78 -4.08 -9.04 -0.89
CA ASN A 78 -2.95 -9.96 -0.84
C ASN A 78 -2.80 -10.65 -2.20
N SER A 79 -1.57 -10.86 -2.66
CA SER A 79 -1.26 -11.48 -3.94
C SER A 79 -1.12 -13.01 -3.88
N GLY A 80 -1.15 -13.59 -2.69
CA GLY A 80 -0.95 -15.03 -2.47
C GLY A 80 -2.19 -15.88 -2.65
N GLU A 81 -2.01 -17.20 -2.65
CA GLU A 81 -3.09 -18.18 -2.81
C GLU A 81 -4.12 -18.12 -1.67
N GLU A 82 -3.67 -17.79 -0.44
CA GLU A 82 -4.52 -17.68 0.76
C GLU A 82 -5.15 -16.28 0.93
N ALA A 83 -5.16 -15.45 -0.13
CA ALA A 83 -5.71 -14.09 -0.09
C ALA A 83 -7.13 -14.05 0.50
N GLY A 84 -7.99 -15.02 0.17
CA GLY A 84 -9.36 -15.10 0.68
C GLY A 84 -9.46 -15.29 2.21
N ARG A 85 -8.41 -15.80 2.86
CA ARG A 85 -8.36 -15.98 4.32
C ARG A 85 -7.67 -14.80 5.02
N LEU A 86 -6.81 -14.10 4.30
CA LEU A 86 -6.00 -13.01 4.81
C LEU A 86 -6.70 -11.66 4.67
N VAL A 87 -7.36 -11.41 3.54
CA VAL A 87 -8.12 -10.16 3.33
C VAL A 87 -9.21 -10.02 4.40
N GLY A 88 -9.24 -8.86 5.05
CA GLY A 88 -10.08 -8.57 6.20
C GLY A 88 -9.46 -8.90 7.56
N PHE A 89 -8.24 -9.47 7.59
CA PHE A 89 -7.49 -9.62 8.85
C PHE A 89 -7.18 -8.25 9.42
N ARG A 90 -7.35 -8.12 10.75
CA ARG A 90 -7.18 -6.87 11.49
C ARG A 90 -6.06 -7.02 12.51
N GLN A 91 -5.15 -6.06 12.51
CA GLN A 91 -4.03 -5.98 13.43
C GLN A 91 -4.09 -4.66 14.19
N PRO A 92 -4.16 -4.67 15.52
CA PRO A 92 -4.14 -3.45 16.33
C PRO A 92 -2.87 -2.62 16.07
N VAL A 93 -3.03 -1.29 15.99
CA VAL A 93 -1.88 -0.39 15.95
C VAL A 93 -1.10 -0.53 17.26
N GLY A 94 0.23 -0.65 17.16
CA GLY A 94 1.13 -0.88 18.28
C GLY A 94 1.64 -2.33 18.39
N GLN A 95 1.19 -3.24 17.52
CA GLN A 95 1.64 -4.64 17.51
C GLN A 95 2.26 -5.01 16.17
N GLY A 96 3.38 -5.74 16.21
CA GLY A 96 4.05 -6.32 15.06
C GLY A 96 4.75 -5.32 14.14
N ILE A 97 5.45 -5.87 13.13
CA ILE A 97 6.30 -5.12 12.19
C ILE A 97 5.48 -4.13 11.35
N ILE A 98 4.31 -4.53 10.88
CA ILE A 98 3.45 -3.68 10.03
C ILE A 98 3.04 -2.42 10.78
N SER A 99 2.63 -2.57 12.03
CA SER A 99 2.27 -1.45 12.90
C SER A 99 3.47 -0.55 13.23
N MET A 100 4.64 -1.15 13.44
CA MET A 100 5.88 -0.40 13.65
C MET A 100 6.22 0.48 12.43
N VAL A 101 6.16 -0.07 11.22
CA VAL A 101 6.39 0.68 9.97
C VAL A 101 5.37 1.79 9.80
N PHE A 102 4.10 1.54 10.11
CA PHE A 102 3.06 2.55 10.08
C PHE A 102 3.36 3.71 11.04
N ALA A 103 3.76 3.41 12.28
CA ALA A 103 4.03 4.42 13.30
C ALA A 103 5.32 5.21 13.04
N GLN A 104 6.38 4.53 12.61
CA GLN A 104 7.69 5.16 12.37
C GLN A 104 7.80 5.83 11.01
N GLN A 105 6.92 5.47 10.06
CA GLN A 105 6.93 5.97 8.69
C GLN A 105 8.27 5.72 7.96
N GLN A 106 8.94 4.64 8.33
CA GLN A 106 10.22 4.23 7.74
C GLN A 106 10.11 2.82 7.18
N PRO A 107 10.70 2.55 6.00
CA PRO A 107 10.84 1.20 5.49
C PRO A 107 11.58 0.30 6.48
N TYR A 108 11.18 -0.95 6.56
CA TYR A 108 11.79 -1.95 7.41
C TYR A 108 12.01 -3.26 6.67
N CYS A 109 13.11 -3.93 6.99
CA CYS A 109 13.46 -5.25 6.48
C CYS A 109 13.87 -6.15 7.64
N GLU A 110 13.26 -7.35 7.72
CA GLU A 110 13.64 -8.40 8.65
C GLU A 110 13.86 -9.71 7.88
N ASN A 111 15.04 -10.27 8.01
CA ASN A 111 15.43 -11.50 7.32
C ASN A 111 15.42 -12.74 8.22
N HIS A 112 15.15 -12.57 9.51
CA HIS A 112 15.11 -13.63 10.51
C HIS A 112 13.89 -13.46 11.42
N ILE A 113 12.70 -13.53 10.82
CA ILE A 113 11.45 -13.26 11.54
C ILE A 113 11.24 -14.15 12.75
N GLU A 114 11.61 -15.43 12.67
CA GLU A 114 11.50 -16.37 13.78
C GLU A 114 12.31 -15.95 15.03
N ALA A 115 13.39 -15.20 14.85
CA ALA A 115 14.23 -14.68 15.92
C ALA A 115 13.78 -13.27 16.38
N SER A 116 12.86 -12.63 15.67
CA SER A 116 12.43 -11.26 15.92
C SER A 116 11.38 -11.23 17.04
N THR A 117 11.66 -10.50 18.11
CA THR A 117 10.70 -10.26 19.20
C THR A 117 9.55 -9.32 18.80
N GLY A 118 9.63 -8.69 17.65
CA GLY A 118 8.62 -7.75 17.13
C GLY A 118 7.62 -8.36 16.17
N HIS A 119 7.78 -9.63 15.78
CA HIS A 119 6.87 -10.30 14.88
C HIS A 119 5.62 -10.81 15.62
N ASP A 120 4.45 -10.47 15.07
CA ASP A 120 3.17 -11.04 15.50
C ASP A 120 2.83 -12.22 14.58
N ASP A 121 2.97 -13.45 15.09
CA ASP A 121 2.73 -14.70 14.37
C ASP A 121 1.24 -15.09 14.30
N THR A 122 0.34 -14.27 14.81
CA THR A 122 -1.11 -14.53 14.83
C THR A 122 -1.64 -14.78 13.42
N LEU A 123 -1.14 -14.03 12.43
CA LEU A 123 -1.51 -14.19 11.04
C LEU A 123 -0.96 -15.49 10.47
N ASP A 124 0.33 -15.76 10.67
CA ASP A 124 1.01 -16.97 10.18
C ASP A 124 0.31 -18.23 10.67
N ARG A 125 -0.07 -18.27 11.94
CA ARG A 125 -0.85 -19.36 12.54
C ARG A 125 -2.23 -19.51 11.90
N LYS A 126 -2.90 -18.38 11.59
CA LYS A 126 -4.25 -18.39 11.00
C LYS A 126 -4.28 -18.99 9.60
N ILE A 127 -3.24 -18.77 8.80
CA ILE A 127 -3.14 -19.25 7.42
C ILE A 127 -2.23 -20.46 7.26
N ALA A 128 -1.66 -20.98 8.38
CA ALA A 128 -0.74 -22.11 8.41
C ALA A 128 0.48 -21.93 7.46
N LYS A 129 1.05 -20.73 7.46
CA LYS A 129 2.28 -20.38 6.72
C LYS A 129 3.35 -19.91 7.68
N HIS A 130 4.63 -20.04 7.28
CA HIS A 130 5.76 -19.55 8.05
C HIS A 130 6.49 -18.48 7.28
N THR A 131 6.39 -17.25 7.75
CA THR A 131 7.13 -16.11 7.21
C THR A 131 8.58 -16.18 7.68
N THR A 132 9.53 -16.26 6.75
CA THR A 132 10.97 -16.29 7.05
C THR A 132 11.62 -14.93 6.96
N ALA A 133 11.18 -14.09 6.01
CA ALA A 133 11.66 -12.73 5.82
C ALA A 133 10.52 -11.81 5.37
N MET A 134 10.63 -10.54 5.73
CA MET A 134 9.65 -9.51 5.39
C MET A 134 10.33 -8.19 5.07
N ILE A 135 9.83 -7.50 4.05
CA ILE A 135 10.01 -6.07 3.87
C ILE A 135 8.65 -5.39 3.98
N ALA A 136 8.64 -4.21 4.58
CA ALA A 136 7.44 -3.39 4.70
C ALA A 136 7.80 -1.92 4.48
N VAL A 137 6.95 -1.21 3.75
CA VAL A 137 7.12 0.21 3.43
C VAL A 137 5.85 0.99 3.75
N PRO A 138 5.96 2.22 4.25
CA PRO A 138 4.80 3.07 4.47
C PRO A 138 4.10 3.36 3.13
N PHE A 139 2.78 3.43 3.16
CA PHE A 139 1.97 3.68 1.99
C PHE A 139 1.15 4.96 2.15
N TYR A 140 1.39 5.90 1.26
CA TYR A 140 0.76 7.21 1.24
C TYR A 140 -0.18 7.32 0.04
N PHE A 141 -1.27 8.05 0.20
CA PHE A 141 -2.09 8.62 -0.87
C PHE A 141 -3.04 9.65 -0.29
N ALA A 142 -3.69 10.45 -1.14
CA ALA A 142 -4.54 11.56 -0.71
C ALA A 142 -3.86 12.39 0.40
N PHE A 143 -2.60 12.79 0.12
CA PHE A 143 -1.75 13.66 0.94
C PHE A 143 -1.44 13.17 2.37
N GLY A 144 -1.62 11.89 2.66
CA GLY A 144 -1.35 11.37 3.99
C GLY A 144 -0.97 9.89 4.04
N LEU A 145 -0.45 9.48 5.19
CA LEU A 145 -0.18 8.07 5.49
C LEU A 145 -1.51 7.32 5.62
N ARG A 146 -1.70 6.29 4.79
CA ARG A 146 -2.93 5.49 4.76
C ARG A 146 -2.73 4.03 5.11
N GLY A 147 -1.48 3.57 5.12
CA GLY A 147 -1.22 2.17 5.43
C GLY A 147 0.22 1.75 5.26
N VAL A 148 0.40 0.48 4.97
CA VAL A 148 1.69 -0.18 4.76
C VAL A 148 1.55 -1.16 3.60
N ILE A 149 2.57 -1.29 2.78
CA ILE A 149 2.71 -2.38 1.82
C ILE A 149 3.81 -3.29 2.32
N SER A 150 3.51 -4.58 2.47
CA SER A 150 4.49 -5.59 2.87
C SER A 150 4.68 -6.64 1.80
N CYS A 151 5.87 -7.23 1.75
CA CYS A 151 6.22 -8.34 0.89
C CYS A 151 7.00 -9.36 1.72
N VAL A 152 6.63 -10.65 1.61
CA VAL A 152 7.16 -11.72 2.45
C VAL A 152 7.80 -12.84 1.65
N GLN A 153 8.75 -13.52 2.28
CA GLN A 153 9.23 -14.84 1.88
C GLN A 153 8.68 -15.88 2.86
N LEU A 154 8.17 -16.97 2.30
CA LEU A 154 7.56 -18.07 3.05
C LEU A 154 8.48 -19.28 3.00
N ALA A 155 8.53 -20.05 4.10
CA ALA A 155 9.34 -21.26 4.17
C ALA A 155 8.92 -22.29 3.13
N GLU A 156 7.62 -22.40 2.88
CA GLU A 156 7.00 -23.40 2.01
C GLU A 156 7.05 -23.03 0.52
N ALA A 157 7.32 -21.76 0.19
CA ALA A 157 7.27 -21.29 -1.19
C ALA A 157 8.64 -21.34 -1.89
N PRO A 158 8.69 -21.64 -3.21
CA PRO A 158 9.91 -21.52 -3.98
C PRO A 158 10.42 -20.08 -3.94
N ARG A 159 11.72 -19.92 -3.73
CA ARG A 159 12.37 -18.61 -3.73
C ARG A 159 13.72 -18.67 -4.44
N SER A 160 14.06 -17.59 -5.13
CA SER A 160 15.32 -17.49 -5.87
C SER A 160 16.52 -17.28 -4.94
N ARG A 161 16.29 -16.76 -3.73
CA ARG A 161 17.31 -16.49 -2.70
C ARG A 161 16.65 -16.38 -1.32
N GLU A 162 17.46 -16.50 -0.28
CA GLU A 162 17.04 -16.24 1.10
C GLU A 162 17.23 -14.77 1.47
N GLY A 163 16.22 -14.21 2.13
CA GLY A 163 16.20 -12.86 2.63
C GLY A 163 16.09 -11.78 1.55
N PHE A 164 15.91 -10.57 2.00
CA PHE A 164 15.80 -9.36 1.19
C PHE A 164 17.06 -8.50 1.33
N ARG A 165 17.35 -7.69 0.31
CA ARG A 165 18.44 -6.74 0.25
C ARG A 165 17.90 -5.31 0.27
N SER A 166 18.76 -4.33 0.53
CA SER A 166 18.38 -2.91 0.48
C SER A 166 17.75 -2.52 -0.87
N ALA A 167 18.26 -3.07 -1.99
CA ALA A 167 17.70 -2.83 -3.32
C ALA A 167 16.24 -3.34 -3.47
N ASP A 168 15.86 -4.39 -2.74
CA ASP A 168 14.51 -4.93 -2.76
C ASP A 168 13.54 -4.03 -1.99
N VAL A 169 14.00 -3.48 -0.86
CA VAL A 169 13.27 -2.45 -0.10
C VAL A 169 13.04 -1.22 -0.99
N GLU A 170 14.07 -0.76 -1.70
CA GLU A 170 13.95 0.36 -2.62
C GLU A 170 13.00 0.06 -3.80
N THR A 171 12.98 -1.18 -4.29
CA THR A 171 12.06 -1.60 -5.36
C THR A 171 10.61 -1.50 -4.88
N LEU A 172 10.31 -2.02 -3.69
CA LEU A 172 8.98 -1.94 -3.11
C LEU A 172 8.57 -0.49 -2.80
N ALA A 173 9.48 0.30 -2.24
CA ALA A 173 9.22 1.71 -1.94
C ALA A 173 8.95 2.53 -3.22
N ARG A 174 9.67 2.28 -4.31
CA ARG A 174 9.42 2.92 -5.62
C ARG A 174 8.06 2.53 -6.19
N ALA A 175 7.66 1.26 -6.07
CA ALA A 175 6.35 0.81 -6.50
C ALA A 175 5.23 1.48 -5.66
N ALA A 176 5.38 1.54 -4.34
CA ALA A 176 4.45 2.24 -3.47
C ALA A 176 4.27 3.72 -3.86
N ASN A 177 5.38 4.44 -4.13
CA ASN A 177 5.34 5.82 -4.61
C ASN A 177 4.69 5.98 -5.99
N LEU A 178 4.87 5.01 -6.88
CA LEU A 178 4.22 5.05 -8.20
C LEU A 178 2.71 4.84 -8.06
N VAL A 179 2.29 3.88 -7.25
CA VAL A 179 0.87 3.64 -6.95
C VAL A 179 0.24 4.85 -6.27
N GLU A 180 0.92 5.49 -5.33
CA GLU A 180 0.48 6.76 -4.73
C GLU A 180 0.18 7.83 -5.78
N ARG A 181 1.08 8.02 -6.76
CA ARG A 181 0.89 9.01 -7.83
C ARG A 181 -0.31 8.68 -8.72
N LEU A 182 -0.51 7.39 -9.05
CA LEU A 182 -1.66 6.93 -9.82
C LEU A 182 -2.96 7.20 -9.07
N LEU A 183 -3.02 6.84 -7.79
CA LEU A 183 -4.19 7.07 -6.93
C LEU A 183 -4.50 8.57 -6.78
N ASN A 184 -3.48 9.38 -6.50
CA ASN A 184 -3.66 10.83 -6.37
C ASN A 184 -4.14 11.45 -7.69
N GLY A 185 -3.62 10.99 -8.82
CA GLY A 185 -4.08 11.43 -10.15
C GLY A 185 -5.55 11.08 -10.40
N SER A 186 -5.94 9.84 -10.13
CA SER A 186 -7.34 9.39 -10.28
C SER A 186 -8.30 10.13 -9.36
N LEU A 187 -7.92 10.33 -8.10
CA LEU A 187 -8.73 11.06 -7.13
C LEU A 187 -8.94 12.52 -7.54
N LEU A 188 -7.88 13.20 -7.96
CA LEU A 188 -7.98 14.59 -8.44
C LEU A 188 -8.81 14.70 -9.70
N THR A 189 -8.65 13.77 -10.65
CA THR A 189 -9.44 13.73 -11.89
C THR A 189 -10.92 13.55 -11.58
N SER A 190 -11.27 12.66 -10.66
CA SER A 190 -12.65 12.43 -10.21
C SER A 190 -13.24 13.66 -9.50
N LEU A 191 -12.47 14.27 -8.59
CA LEU A 191 -12.89 15.48 -7.87
C LEU A 191 -13.17 16.68 -8.78
N LEU A 192 -12.39 16.82 -9.84
CA LEU A 192 -12.53 17.91 -10.80
C LEU A 192 -13.55 17.63 -11.90
N GLY A 193 -14.21 16.45 -11.88
CA GLY A 193 -15.17 16.06 -12.91
C GLY A 193 -14.54 15.87 -14.29
N LEU A 194 -13.23 15.60 -14.35
CA LEU A 194 -12.50 15.45 -15.62
C LEU A 194 -12.50 14.01 -16.14
N GLY A 195 -13.06 13.06 -15.37
CA GLY A 195 -13.03 11.63 -15.68
C GLY A 195 -14.12 11.11 -16.61
N ASP A 196 -15.19 11.87 -16.83
CA ASP A 196 -16.40 11.39 -17.53
C ASP A 196 -16.50 11.87 -19.00
N GLY A 197 -15.38 12.24 -19.62
CA GLY A 197 -15.33 12.87 -20.95
C GLY A 197 -14.51 12.11 -22.00
N ALA A 198 -14.54 10.74 -22.01
CA ALA A 198 -13.96 9.98 -23.12
C ALA A 198 -14.88 8.85 -23.57
#